data_23ba155a3783b0426f41f2c74b8e21c0
#
_entry.id   23ba155a3783b0426f41f2c74b8e21c0
#
_cell.length_a   1.000
_cell.length_b   1.000
_cell.length_c   1.000
_cell.angle_alpha   90.00
_cell.angle_beta   90.00
_cell.angle_gamma   90.00
#
_symmetry.space_group_name_H-M   'P 1'
#
loop_
_entity.id
_entity.type
_entity.pdbx_description
1 polymer ?
#
loop_
_entity_poly.entity_id
_entity_poly.type
_entity_poly.pdbx_seq_one_letter_code
_entity_poly.pdbx_strand_id
1 'polypeptide(L)'
;MHQEPHFGFALEYVSDIEAAKRFYVDVVGLKVERFHPRFVQFPGFAIASDEAMGSGKERELYWLVDDAADAYAQMSKHSEVTMPVKQLPFGKVFGIKGPAGQPLYVCQLAADRPSQHA
;
A
#
# COMPACT_ATOMS: atom_id res chain seq x y z
N MET A 1 18.64 15.37 -2.69
CA MET A 1 18.95 13.98 -2.38
C MET A 1 17.75 13.08 -2.64
N HIS A 2 17.98 11.98 -3.29
CA HIS A 2 16.90 11.04 -3.57
C HIS A 2 16.70 10.09 -2.42
N GLN A 3 15.46 9.83 -2.10
CA GLN A 3 15.14 8.68 -1.29
C GLN A 3 14.99 7.50 -2.23
N GLU A 4 15.42 6.35 -1.79
CA GLU A 4 15.29 5.16 -2.60
C GLU A 4 14.04 4.39 -2.17
N PRO A 5 13.03 4.27 -3.04
CA PRO A 5 11.85 3.50 -2.67
C PRO A 5 12.22 2.04 -2.49
N HIS A 6 11.57 1.40 -1.52
CA HIS A 6 11.76 -0.03 -1.34
C HIS A 6 10.40 -0.70 -1.48
N PHE A 7 10.42 -1.97 -1.85
CA PHE A 7 9.18 -2.69 -2.05
C PHE A 7 8.43 -2.81 -0.74
N GLY A 8 7.17 -2.43 -0.75
CA GLY A 8 6.34 -2.51 0.44
C GLY A 8 5.56 -3.80 0.49
N PHE A 9 4.59 -3.93 -0.38
CA PHE A 9 3.70 -5.08 -0.34
C PHE A 9 2.86 -5.15 -1.60
N ALA A 10 2.36 -6.35 -1.87
CA ALA A 10 1.31 -6.55 -2.85
C ALA A 10 -0.01 -6.51 -2.08
N LEU A 11 -0.98 -5.79 -2.59
CA LEU A 11 -2.25 -5.56 -1.90
C LEU A 11 -3.37 -6.30 -2.61
N GLU A 12 -4.14 -7.04 -1.83
CA GLU A 12 -5.32 -7.74 -2.31
C GLU A 12 -6.56 -7.14 -1.66
N TYR A 13 -7.58 -6.86 -2.47
CA TYR A 13 -8.83 -6.34 -1.94
C TYR A 13 -9.77 -7.48 -1.61
N VAL A 14 -10.39 -7.41 -0.44
CA VAL A 14 -11.28 -8.45 0.07
C VAL A 14 -12.56 -7.80 0.57
N SER A 15 -13.65 -8.55 0.57
CA SER A 15 -14.93 -8.01 1.04
C SER A 15 -15.08 -8.09 2.56
N ASP A 16 -14.47 -9.08 3.18
CA ASP A 16 -14.57 -9.30 4.62
C ASP A 16 -13.17 -9.36 5.20
N ILE A 17 -12.72 -8.24 5.76
CA ILE A 17 -11.35 -8.11 6.23
C ILE A 17 -11.06 -9.05 7.41
N GLU A 18 -12.05 -9.26 8.28
CA GLU A 18 -11.82 -10.12 9.43
C GLU A 18 -11.69 -11.59 9.02
N ALA A 19 -12.53 -12.03 8.11
CA ALA A 19 -12.42 -13.40 7.60
C ALA A 19 -11.12 -13.61 6.85
N ALA A 20 -10.72 -12.63 6.02
CA ALA A 20 -9.48 -12.72 5.27
C ALA A 20 -8.28 -12.73 6.21
N LYS A 21 -8.30 -11.88 7.23
CA LYS A 21 -7.23 -11.84 8.21
C LYS A 21 -7.08 -13.19 8.90
N ARG A 22 -8.19 -13.79 9.33
CA ARG A 22 -8.14 -15.11 9.97
C ARG A 22 -7.55 -16.15 9.03
N PHE A 23 -7.93 -16.08 7.77
CA PHE A 23 -7.40 -17.02 6.79
C PHE A 23 -5.87 -16.90 6.68
N TYR A 24 -5.37 -15.68 6.51
CA TYR A 24 -3.94 -15.50 6.33
C TYR A 24 -3.14 -15.77 7.60
N VAL A 25 -3.71 -15.51 8.75
CA VAL A 25 -3.02 -15.80 10.02
C VAL A 25 -3.11 -17.30 10.37
N ASP A 26 -4.30 -17.86 10.32
CA ASP A 26 -4.53 -19.21 10.84
C ASP A 26 -4.22 -20.31 9.84
N VAL A 27 -4.47 -20.06 8.55
CA VAL A 27 -4.26 -21.09 7.53
C VAL A 27 -2.90 -20.94 6.89
N VAL A 28 -2.56 -19.71 6.44
CA VAL A 28 -1.29 -19.49 5.77
C VAL A 28 -0.14 -19.30 6.74
N GLY A 29 -0.42 -18.76 7.92
CA GLY A 29 0.60 -18.62 8.95
C GLY A 29 1.34 -17.29 8.93
N LEU A 30 0.73 -16.25 8.33
CA LEU A 30 1.37 -14.95 8.25
C LEU A 30 1.24 -14.20 9.57
N LYS A 31 2.18 -13.30 9.82
CA LYS A 31 2.17 -12.46 11.01
C LYS A 31 1.71 -11.06 10.64
N VAL A 32 0.82 -10.50 11.44
CA VAL A 32 0.35 -9.13 11.24
C VAL A 32 1.44 -8.16 11.65
N GLU A 33 1.83 -7.27 10.74
CA GLU A 33 2.81 -6.22 11.03
C GLU A 33 2.12 -4.91 11.40
N ARG A 34 0.99 -4.63 10.77
CA ARG A 34 0.31 -3.35 10.94
C ARG A 34 -1.14 -3.53 10.57
N PHE A 35 -2.05 -2.89 11.28
CA PHE A 35 -3.45 -2.99 10.90
C PHE A 35 -4.23 -1.72 11.21
N HIS A 36 -5.28 -1.54 10.42
CA HIS A 36 -6.33 -0.56 10.61
C HIS A 36 -7.64 -1.29 10.38
N PRO A 37 -8.78 -0.70 10.66
CA PRO A 37 -10.05 -1.41 10.49
C PRO A 37 -10.29 -1.99 9.10
N ARG A 38 -9.70 -1.39 8.06
CA ARG A 38 -9.90 -1.85 6.69
C ARG A 38 -8.61 -2.18 5.97
N PHE A 39 -7.53 -2.39 6.72
CA PHE A 39 -6.23 -2.66 6.11
C PHE A 39 -5.39 -3.48 7.07
N VAL A 40 -4.88 -4.61 6.60
CA VAL A 40 -3.98 -5.45 7.40
C VAL A 40 -2.75 -5.72 6.57
N GLN A 41 -1.58 -5.42 7.14
CA GLN A 41 -0.31 -5.62 6.47
C GLN A 41 0.46 -6.76 7.11
N PHE A 42 0.95 -7.64 6.25
CA PHE A 42 1.86 -8.73 6.61
C PHE A 42 3.19 -8.46 5.93
N PRO A 43 4.26 -9.20 6.24
CA PRO A 43 5.52 -9.02 5.49
C PRO A 43 5.31 -9.24 3.99
N GLY A 44 5.49 -8.19 3.21
CA GLY A 44 5.41 -8.25 1.76
C GLY A 44 4.01 -8.42 1.18
N PHE A 45 2.97 -8.40 2.01
CA PHE A 45 1.62 -8.63 1.54
C PHE A 45 0.63 -7.87 2.41
N ALA A 46 -0.46 -7.42 1.82
CA ALA A 46 -1.50 -6.72 2.59
C ALA A 46 -2.87 -7.03 2.01
N ILE A 47 -3.88 -6.87 2.85
CA ILE A 47 -5.27 -6.99 2.42
C ILE A 47 -6.02 -5.73 2.84
N ALA A 48 -7.02 -5.36 2.05
CA ALA A 48 -7.82 -4.17 2.34
C ALA A 48 -9.26 -4.42 1.94
N SER A 49 -10.17 -3.76 2.63
CA SER A 49 -11.59 -3.88 2.34
C SER A 49 -12.21 -2.56 1.92
N ASP A 50 -11.40 -1.49 1.75
CA ASP A 50 -11.96 -0.25 1.25
C ASP A 50 -11.82 -0.18 -0.26
N GLU A 51 -12.04 1.00 -0.81
CA GLU A 51 -12.11 1.17 -2.25
C GLU A 51 -10.76 0.99 -2.91
N ALA A 52 -10.71 0.24 -4.00
CA ALA A 52 -9.46 -0.02 -4.69
C ALA A 52 -8.91 1.23 -5.36
N MET A 53 -7.60 1.35 -5.41
CA MET A 53 -6.95 2.44 -6.13
C MET A 53 -7.06 2.22 -7.64
N GLY A 54 -7.03 0.96 -8.08
CA GLY A 54 -7.15 0.60 -9.48
C GLY A 54 -8.48 -0.10 -9.74
N SER A 55 -8.45 -1.15 -10.56
CA SER A 55 -9.67 -1.86 -10.95
C SER A 55 -10.28 -2.67 -9.80
N GLY A 56 -9.47 -3.02 -8.83
CA GLY A 56 -9.90 -3.89 -7.75
C GLY A 56 -9.86 -5.36 -8.09
N LYS A 57 -9.53 -5.70 -9.34
CA LYS A 57 -9.50 -7.09 -9.78
C LYS A 57 -8.13 -7.70 -9.72
N GLU A 58 -7.11 -6.89 -9.75
CA GLU A 58 -5.73 -7.34 -9.71
C GLU A 58 -5.07 -6.83 -8.46
N ARG A 59 -4.02 -7.53 -8.03
CA ARG A 59 -3.25 -7.07 -6.88
C ARG A 59 -2.47 -5.84 -7.27
N GLU A 60 -2.33 -4.92 -6.33
CA GLU A 60 -1.60 -3.69 -6.53
C GLU A 60 -0.25 -3.77 -5.85
N LEU A 61 0.77 -3.23 -6.50
CA LEU A 61 2.12 -3.22 -5.94
C LEU A 61 2.39 -1.86 -5.32
N TYR A 62 2.88 -1.86 -4.09
CA TYR A 62 3.16 -0.64 -3.35
C TYR A 62 4.64 -0.54 -3.02
N TRP A 63 5.22 0.59 -3.36
CA TRP A 63 6.61 0.91 -3.05
C TRP A 63 6.61 1.96 -1.95
N LEU A 64 7.43 1.77 -0.93
CA LEU A 64 7.42 2.64 0.23
C LEU A 64 8.51 3.69 0.15
N VAL A 65 8.17 4.91 0.54
CA VAL A 65 9.10 6.03 0.61
C VAL A 65 8.89 6.75 1.94
N ASP A 66 9.86 7.56 2.32
CA ASP A 66 9.77 8.32 3.56
C ASP A 66 8.92 9.58 3.40
N ASP A 67 8.91 10.15 2.20
CA ASP A 67 8.20 11.41 1.94
C ASP A 67 7.52 11.32 0.58
N ALA A 68 6.21 11.13 0.59
CA ALA A 68 5.46 10.97 -0.64
C ALA A 68 5.44 12.23 -1.50
N ALA A 69 5.39 13.40 -0.87
CA ALA A 69 5.37 14.65 -1.63
C ALA A 69 6.68 14.84 -2.41
N ASP A 70 7.79 14.54 -1.75
CA ASP A 70 9.09 14.65 -2.40
C ASP A 70 9.24 13.62 -3.52
N ALA A 71 8.83 12.37 -3.26
CA ALA A 71 8.88 11.32 -4.28
C ALA A 71 7.99 11.69 -5.46
N TYR A 72 6.81 12.23 -5.22
CA TYR A 72 5.92 12.64 -6.26
C TYR A 72 6.56 13.73 -7.13
N ALA A 73 7.18 14.73 -6.49
CA ALA A 73 7.84 15.81 -7.22
C ALA A 73 8.95 15.29 -8.13
N GLN A 74 9.68 14.27 -7.66
CA GLN A 74 10.76 13.70 -8.45
C GLN A 74 10.25 12.79 -9.56
N MET A 75 9.36 11.87 -9.22
CA MET A 75 8.91 10.86 -10.16
C MET A 75 8.00 11.40 -11.24
N SER A 76 7.19 12.42 -10.93
CA SER A 76 6.29 13.00 -11.91
C SER A 76 7.01 13.70 -13.05
N LYS A 77 8.31 13.99 -12.87
CA LYS A 77 9.11 14.56 -13.96
C LYS A 77 9.47 13.53 -15.02
N HIS A 78 9.39 12.25 -14.68
CA HIS A 78 9.89 11.18 -15.54
C HIS A 78 8.84 10.15 -15.92
N SER A 79 7.67 10.20 -15.33
CA SER A 79 6.62 9.22 -15.57
C SER A 79 5.27 9.88 -15.56
N GLU A 80 4.34 9.26 -16.27
CA GLU A 80 2.96 9.73 -16.29
C GLU A 80 2.32 9.42 -14.94
N VAL A 81 1.65 10.42 -14.35
CA VAL A 81 0.94 10.26 -13.10
C VAL A 81 -0.42 9.63 -13.39
N THR A 82 -0.71 8.50 -12.76
CA THR A 82 -2.02 7.87 -12.89
C THR A 82 -2.96 8.32 -11.79
N MET A 83 -2.40 8.73 -10.65
CA MET A 83 -3.21 9.23 -9.54
C MET A 83 -2.35 10.21 -8.74
N PRO A 84 -2.82 11.46 -8.52
CA PRO A 84 -2.06 12.40 -7.70
C PRO A 84 -2.03 11.95 -6.23
N VAL A 85 -1.21 12.60 -5.43
CA VAL A 85 -1.07 12.26 -4.03
C VAL A 85 -2.43 12.33 -3.34
N LYS A 86 -2.77 11.26 -2.63
CA LYS A 86 -4.04 11.13 -1.94
C LYS A 86 -3.80 10.71 -0.50
N GLN A 87 -4.48 11.37 0.42
CA GLN A 87 -4.37 11.03 1.84
C GLN A 87 -5.35 9.91 2.15
N LEU A 88 -4.85 8.82 2.70
CA LEU A 88 -5.66 7.67 3.09
C LEU A 88 -5.42 7.37 4.56
N PRO A 89 -6.28 6.58 5.19
CA PRO A 89 -6.08 6.26 6.61
C PRO A 89 -4.71 5.65 6.92
N PHE A 90 -4.15 4.88 5.98
CA PHE A 90 -2.87 4.22 6.23
C PHE A 90 -1.67 5.02 5.71
N GLY A 91 -1.88 6.13 5.04
CA GLY A 91 -0.76 6.94 4.56
C GLY A 91 -1.10 7.80 3.36
N LYS A 92 -0.07 8.29 2.72
CA LYS A 92 -0.20 9.10 1.50
C LYS A 92 0.25 8.26 0.31
N VAL A 93 -0.56 8.22 -0.74
CA VAL A 93 -0.31 7.36 -1.89
C VAL A 93 -0.45 8.14 -3.17
N PHE A 94 0.41 7.87 -4.14
CA PHE A 94 0.19 8.34 -5.51
C PHE A 94 0.50 7.20 -6.46
N GLY A 95 0.07 7.34 -7.71
CA GLY A 95 0.30 6.33 -8.72
C GLY A 95 1.02 6.88 -9.92
N ILE A 96 1.91 6.09 -10.49
CA ILE A 96 2.58 6.40 -11.74
C ILE A 96 2.46 5.20 -12.67
N LYS A 97 2.58 5.46 -13.95
CA LYS A 97 2.47 4.41 -14.95
C LYS A 97 3.78 3.62 -15.02
N GLY A 98 3.70 2.33 -14.82
CA GLY A 98 4.86 1.46 -14.89
C GLY A 98 5.22 1.06 -16.31
N PRO A 99 6.36 0.38 -16.47
CA PRO A 99 6.83 0.00 -17.81
C PRO A 99 5.90 -0.94 -18.55
N ALA A 100 5.11 -1.73 -17.82
CA ALA A 100 4.17 -2.65 -18.45
C ALA A 100 2.79 -2.00 -18.68
N GLY A 101 2.67 -0.71 -18.42
CA GLY A 101 1.41 0.01 -18.62
C GLY A 101 0.48 0.00 -17.42
N GLN A 102 0.80 -0.75 -16.38
CA GLN A 102 -0.03 -0.81 -15.20
C GLN A 102 0.43 0.20 -14.17
N PRO A 103 -0.48 0.71 -13.32
CA PRO A 103 -0.06 1.66 -12.30
C PRO A 103 0.82 1.00 -11.25
N LEU A 104 1.81 1.74 -10.82
CA LEU A 104 2.59 1.41 -9.63
C LEU A 104 2.22 2.43 -8.57
N TYR A 105 2.11 1.98 -7.33
CA TYR A 105 1.73 2.87 -6.24
C TYR A 105 2.91 3.13 -5.33
N VAL A 106 3.06 4.39 -4.94
CA VAL A 106 4.14 4.83 -4.05
C VAL A 106 3.49 5.39 -2.80
N CYS A 107 3.93 4.93 -1.66
CA CYS A 107 3.23 5.17 -0.41
C CYS A 107 4.18 5.60 0.70
N GLN A 108 3.76 6.65 1.41
CA GLN A 108 4.36 7.03 2.69
C GLN A 108 3.39 6.56 3.75
N LEU A 109 3.75 5.51 4.48
CA LEU A 109 2.87 4.96 5.50
C LEU A 109 2.70 5.93 6.66
N ALA A 110 1.53 5.91 7.26
CA ALA A 110 1.29 6.68 8.47
C ALA A 110 2.21 6.16 9.57
N ALA A 111 2.53 7.03 10.52
CA ALA A 111 3.42 6.65 11.60
C ALA A 111 2.85 5.45 12.35
N ASP A 112 3.75 4.56 12.74
CA ASP A 112 3.36 3.40 13.52
C ASP A 112 2.78 3.82 14.85
N ARG A 113 1.82 3.06 15.31
CA ARG A 113 1.23 3.29 16.60
C ARG A 113 1.66 2.19 17.53
N PRO A 114 2.43 2.53 18.56
CA PRO A 114 2.87 1.51 19.48
C PRO A 114 1.73 0.71 20.09
N SER A 115 0.61 1.35 20.26
CA SER A 115 -0.53 0.70 20.87
C SER A 115 -1.11 -0.39 20.03
N GLN A 116 -0.74 -0.44 18.75
CA GLN A 116 -1.34 -1.42 17.94
C GLN A 116 -0.92 -2.77 18.28
N HIS A 117 0.12 -2.91 18.98
CA HIS A 117 0.46 -4.20 19.42
C HIS A 117 0.18 -4.34 20.85
N ALA A 118 -0.41 -3.44 21.40
CA ALA A 118 -0.85 -3.57 22.76
C ALA A 118 -2.12 -4.34 22.77
#